data_7cb05e3981f1d89cbe3f8baf38eb8c5f
#
_entry.id   7cb05e3981f1d89cbe3f8baf38eb8c5f
#
_cell.length_a   1.000
_cell.length_b   1.000
_cell.length_c   1.000
_cell.angle_alpha   90.00
_cell.angle_beta   90.00
_cell.angle_gamma   90.00
#
_symmetry.space_group_name_H-M   'P 1'
#
loop_
_entity.id
_entity.type
_entity.pdbx_description
1 polymer ?
#
loop_
_entity_poly.entity_id
_entity_poly.type
_entity_poly.pdbx_seq_one_letter_code
_entity_poly.pdbx_strand_id
1 'polypeptide(L)'
;MGKKHIILIACLFMCANLAFAKQIQLQIVQHDDRTDTVSEDSLIIEDELLAGFFETGYIITNSPAVVSSSASDDLILYNKAMGDAYEGSSDYFVQIKLYYGNSLHTIGWSVSSVATGKTIKESSFESSVKALDEKGLKNVSSKLISEISKILKSIKA
;
A
#
# COMPACT_ATOMS: atom_id res chain seq x y z
N MET A 1 25.17 -43.33 2.56
CA MET A 1 24.41 -42.32 1.81
C MET A 1 25.40 -41.58 0.91
N GLY A 2 25.20 -41.65 -0.41
CA GLY A 2 26.15 -41.08 -1.37
C GLY A 2 26.03 -39.54 -1.45
N LYS A 3 27.14 -38.87 -1.79
CA LYS A 3 27.24 -37.40 -1.96
C LYS A 3 26.11 -36.79 -2.78
N LYS A 4 25.53 -37.54 -3.76
CA LYS A 4 24.41 -37.14 -4.59
C LYS A 4 23.09 -36.93 -3.80
N HIS A 5 22.85 -37.72 -2.75
CA HIS A 5 21.64 -37.57 -1.92
C HIS A 5 21.74 -36.38 -0.97
N ILE A 6 22.93 -36.03 -0.53
CA ILE A 6 23.19 -34.85 0.32
C ILE A 6 22.96 -33.57 -0.46
N ILE A 7 23.37 -33.51 -1.75
CA ILE A 7 23.15 -32.36 -2.63
C ILE A 7 21.66 -32.18 -2.92
N LEU A 8 20.92 -33.28 -3.16
CA LEU A 8 19.48 -33.22 -3.42
C LEU A 8 18.71 -32.72 -2.19
N ILE A 9 19.08 -33.15 -0.99
CA ILE A 9 18.47 -32.69 0.27
C ILE A 9 18.80 -31.21 0.51
N ALA A 10 20.04 -30.77 0.25
CA ALA A 10 20.41 -29.35 0.37
C ALA A 10 19.64 -28.46 -0.61
N CYS A 11 19.41 -28.89 -1.86
CA CYS A 11 18.59 -28.17 -2.81
C CYS A 11 17.10 -28.10 -2.39
N LEU A 12 16.55 -29.19 -1.82
CA LEU A 12 15.19 -29.18 -1.27
C LEU A 12 15.04 -28.23 -0.09
N PHE A 13 16.05 -28.17 0.80
CA PHE A 13 16.05 -27.23 1.93
C PHE A 13 16.22 -25.76 1.50
N MET A 14 16.95 -25.48 0.42
CA MET A 14 17.01 -24.12 -0.16
C MET A 14 15.68 -23.68 -0.76
N CYS A 15 14.91 -24.59 -1.36
CA CYS A 15 13.58 -24.28 -1.89
C CYS A 15 12.53 -24.08 -0.80
N ALA A 16 12.69 -24.66 0.39
CA ALA A 16 11.74 -24.53 1.49
C ALA A 16 11.79 -23.16 2.20
N ASN A 17 12.79 -22.33 1.93
CA ASN A 17 12.90 -20.95 2.46
C ASN A 17 12.47 -19.88 1.47
N LEU A 18 11.71 -20.21 0.43
CA LEU A 18 11.00 -19.21 -0.34
C LEU A 18 9.90 -18.63 0.58
N ALA A 19 10.28 -17.67 1.40
CA ALA A 19 9.31 -16.77 2.01
C ALA A 19 8.55 -16.14 0.84
N PHE A 20 7.31 -16.57 0.61
CA PHE A 20 6.48 -15.96 -0.41
C PHE A 20 6.37 -14.48 -0.05
N ALA A 21 6.88 -13.62 -0.94
CA ALA A 21 6.73 -12.19 -0.76
C ALA A 21 5.24 -11.88 -0.70
N LYS A 22 4.80 -11.17 0.36
CA LYS A 22 3.39 -10.76 0.49
C LYS A 22 3.05 -9.84 -0.65
N GLN A 23 1.90 -10.09 -1.27
CA GLN A 23 1.39 -9.26 -2.36
C GLN A 23 0.44 -8.21 -1.81
N ILE A 24 0.66 -6.96 -2.20
CA ILE A 24 -0.10 -5.79 -1.76
C ILE A 24 -0.76 -5.16 -2.98
N GLN A 25 -2.05 -4.86 -2.88
CA GLN A 25 -2.74 -3.92 -3.77
C GLN A 25 -2.78 -2.55 -3.09
N LEU A 26 -2.26 -1.52 -3.75
CA LEU A 26 -2.27 -0.14 -3.28
C LEU A 26 -3.37 0.66 -3.98
N GLN A 27 -4.04 1.56 -3.25
CA GLN A 27 -4.90 2.59 -3.81
C GLN A 27 -4.67 3.92 -3.10
N ILE A 28 -4.56 5.00 -3.88
CA ILE A 28 -4.59 6.39 -3.38
C ILE A 28 -5.98 6.96 -3.62
N VAL A 29 -6.58 7.53 -2.59
CA VAL A 29 -7.85 8.29 -2.66
C VAL A 29 -7.56 9.72 -2.23
N GLN A 30 -7.72 10.65 -3.16
CA GLN A 30 -7.58 12.07 -2.90
C GLN A 30 -8.93 12.67 -2.51
N HIS A 31 -8.95 13.43 -1.41
CA HIS A 31 -10.05 14.28 -0.99
C HIS A 31 -9.64 15.73 -1.18
N ASP A 32 -10.21 16.39 -2.18
CA ASP A 32 -9.98 17.80 -2.47
C ASP A 32 -11.23 18.39 -3.13
N ASP A 33 -11.97 19.20 -2.38
CA ASP A 33 -13.22 19.81 -2.84
C ASP A 33 -13.04 20.84 -3.98
N ARG A 34 -11.78 21.15 -4.33
CA ARG A 34 -11.44 22.17 -5.34
C ARG A 34 -11.20 21.61 -6.73
N THR A 35 -11.06 20.29 -6.84
CA THR A 35 -10.75 19.64 -8.10
C THR A 35 -11.33 18.21 -8.16
N ASP A 36 -11.67 17.78 -9.36
CA ASP A 36 -12.08 16.44 -9.69
C ASP A 36 -10.94 15.61 -10.32
N THR A 37 -9.74 16.18 -10.38
CA THR A 37 -8.56 15.54 -10.95
C THR A 37 -7.53 15.24 -9.87
N VAL A 38 -6.84 14.09 -10.02
CA VAL A 38 -5.75 13.70 -9.12
C VAL A 38 -4.59 14.69 -9.27
N SER A 39 -4.09 15.20 -8.14
CA SER A 39 -2.98 16.16 -8.11
C SER A 39 -1.64 15.47 -8.39
N GLU A 40 -0.67 16.26 -8.85
CA GLU A 40 0.70 15.79 -9.05
C GLU A 40 1.33 15.30 -7.73
N ASP A 41 1.05 15.98 -6.61
CA ASP A 41 1.51 15.54 -5.28
C ASP A 41 1.01 14.14 -4.93
N SER A 42 -0.25 13.81 -5.25
CA SER A 42 -0.82 12.49 -5.01
C SER A 42 -0.17 11.40 -5.87
N LEU A 43 0.17 11.73 -7.12
CA LEU A 43 0.88 10.81 -8.01
C LEU A 43 2.33 10.60 -7.57
N ILE A 44 3.02 11.64 -7.09
CA ILE A 44 4.37 11.51 -6.51
C ILE A 44 4.34 10.59 -5.29
N ILE A 45 3.35 10.75 -4.40
CA ILE A 45 3.20 9.87 -3.23
C ILE A 45 2.95 8.43 -3.68
N GLU A 46 2.09 8.21 -4.70
CA GLU A 46 1.83 6.87 -5.26
C GLU A 46 3.12 6.21 -5.73
N ASP A 47 3.90 6.90 -6.57
CA ASP A 47 5.15 6.39 -7.12
C ASP A 47 6.18 6.06 -6.04
N GLU A 48 6.35 6.94 -5.05
CA GLU A 48 7.27 6.72 -3.91
C GLU A 48 6.81 5.53 -3.04
N LEU A 49 5.51 5.32 -2.87
CA LEU A 49 4.99 4.17 -2.13
C LEU A 49 5.18 2.87 -2.90
N LEU A 50 4.93 2.86 -4.22
CA LEU A 50 5.16 1.69 -5.07
C LEU A 50 6.64 1.28 -5.03
N ALA A 51 7.55 2.24 -5.25
CA ALA A 51 8.98 2.01 -5.19
C ALA A 51 9.42 1.50 -3.79
N GLY A 52 9.01 2.17 -2.73
CA GLY A 52 9.45 1.85 -1.37
C GLY A 52 8.91 0.51 -0.86
N PHE A 53 7.67 0.13 -1.16
CA PHE A 53 7.17 -1.21 -0.82
C PHE A 53 7.89 -2.29 -1.62
N PHE A 54 8.16 -2.07 -2.90
CA PHE A 54 8.95 -3.00 -3.71
C PHE A 54 10.36 -3.19 -3.12
N GLU A 55 11.06 -2.11 -2.76
CA GLU A 55 12.38 -2.15 -2.12
C GLU A 55 12.38 -2.88 -0.77
N THR A 56 11.26 -2.84 -0.06
CA THR A 56 11.10 -3.56 1.21
C THR A 56 10.71 -5.04 1.05
N GLY A 57 10.63 -5.53 -0.20
CA GLY A 57 10.45 -6.94 -0.54
C GLY A 57 9.01 -7.40 -0.71
N TYR A 58 8.07 -6.47 -0.90
CA TYR A 58 6.69 -6.80 -1.25
C TYR A 58 6.51 -6.90 -2.77
N ILE A 59 5.58 -7.75 -3.21
CA ILE A 59 5.04 -7.68 -4.55
C ILE A 59 3.93 -6.65 -4.50
N ILE A 60 4.02 -5.58 -5.29
CA ILE A 60 3.07 -4.48 -5.25
C ILE A 60 2.39 -4.27 -6.58
N THR A 61 1.07 -4.12 -6.54
CA THR A 61 0.23 -3.66 -7.64
C THR A 61 -0.57 -2.44 -7.18
N ASN A 62 -1.11 -1.66 -8.08
CA ASN A 62 -1.94 -0.51 -7.73
C ASN A 62 -3.25 -0.49 -8.51
N SER A 63 -4.30 -0.01 -7.87
CA SER A 63 -5.44 0.60 -8.55
C SER A 63 -5.09 2.06 -8.83
N PRO A 64 -5.50 2.63 -9.98
CA PRO A 64 -5.23 4.04 -10.27
C PRO A 64 -5.65 4.96 -9.14
N ALA A 65 -4.87 6.01 -8.87
CA ALA A 65 -5.23 7.06 -7.93
C ALA A 65 -6.54 7.73 -8.37
N VAL A 66 -7.42 8.04 -7.43
CA VAL A 66 -8.76 8.56 -7.69
C VAL A 66 -9.10 9.73 -6.76
N VAL A 67 -10.03 10.59 -7.20
CA VAL A 67 -10.62 11.61 -6.35
C VAL A 67 -11.93 11.10 -5.78
N SER A 68 -12.18 11.35 -4.50
CA SER A 68 -13.45 11.08 -3.82
C SER A 68 -14.05 12.38 -3.32
N SER A 69 -15.33 12.58 -3.60
CA SER A 69 -16.07 13.77 -3.20
C SER A 69 -17.01 13.53 -2.01
N SER A 70 -17.18 12.28 -1.59
CA SER A 70 -18.12 11.93 -0.51
C SER A 70 -17.79 10.60 0.17
N ALA A 71 -18.35 10.39 1.35
CA ALA A 71 -18.22 9.12 2.05
C ALA A 71 -18.87 7.94 1.30
N SER A 72 -19.91 8.19 0.48
CA SER A 72 -20.50 7.16 -0.37
C SER A 72 -19.57 6.77 -1.51
N ASP A 73 -18.87 7.73 -2.10
CA ASP A 73 -17.88 7.47 -3.15
C ASP A 73 -16.71 6.67 -2.57
N ASP A 74 -16.25 7.01 -1.36
CA ASP A 74 -15.20 6.25 -0.66
C ASP A 74 -15.54 4.76 -0.56
N LEU A 75 -16.78 4.44 -0.20
CA LEU A 75 -17.22 3.06 -0.06
C LEU A 75 -17.24 2.34 -1.41
N ILE A 76 -17.70 3.01 -2.46
CA ILE A 76 -17.71 2.44 -3.83
C ILE A 76 -16.27 2.19 -4.31
N LEU A 77 -15.40 3.17 -4.14
CA LEU A 77 -13.99 3.07 -4.53
C LEU A 77 -13.26 1.98 -3.76
N TYR A 78 -13.51 1.89 -2.44
CA TYR A 78 -12.95 0.84 -1.60
C TYR A 78 -13.39 -0.55 -2.06
N ASN A 79 -14.70 -0.76 -2.27
CA ASN A 79 -15.23 -2.06 -2.67
C ASN A 79 -14.73 -2.49 -4.04
N LYS A 80 -14.61 -1.54 -4.99
CA LYS A 80 -14.05 -1.82 -6.32
C LYS A 80 -12.58 -2.25 -6.20
N ALA A 81 -11.75 -1.47 -5.52
CA ALA A 81 -10.33 -1.77 -5.38
C ALA A 81 -10.06 -3.05 -4.57
N MET A 82 -10.91 -3.36 -3.59
CA MET A 82 -10.87 -4.64 -2.87
C MET A 82 -11.23 -5.81 -3.78
N GLY A 83 -12.19 -5.63 -4.69
CA GLY A 83 -12.51 -6.61 -5.74
C GLY A 83 -11.33 -6.85 -6.67
N ASP A 84 -10.70 -5.80 -7.17
CA ASP A 84 -9.49 -5.87 -8.00
C ASP A 84 -8.35 -6.60 -7.27
N ALA A 85 -8.17 -6.32 -5.97
CA ALA A 85 -7.18 -6.98 -5.12
C ALA A 85 -7.46 -8.49 -4.97
N TYR A 86 -8.72 -8.88 -4.84
CA TYR A 86 -9.14 -10.27 -4.76
C TYR A 86 -8.89 -11.00 -6.07
N GLU A 87 -9.27 -10.41 -7.21
CA GLU A 87 -9.03 -10.96 -8.55
C GLU A 87 -7.54 -11.07 -8.86
N GLY A 88 -6.75 -10.09 -8.42
CA GLY A 88 -5.28 -10.07 -8.53
C GLY A 88 -4.57 -11.01 -7.55
N SER A 89 -5.29 -11.75 -6.70
CA SER A 89 -4.74 -12.66 -5.68
C SER A 89 -3.80 -11.96 -4.69
N SER A 90 -4.05 -10.69 -4.39
CA SER A 90 -3.30 -9.95 -3.37
C SER A 90 -3.61 -10.47 -1.97
N ASP A 91 -2.62 -10.49 -1.08
CA ASP A 91 -2.80 -10.87 0.32
C ASP A 91 -3.46 -9.75 1.12
N TYR A 92 -3.04 -8.51 0.82
CA TYR A 92 -3.45 -7.31 1.53
C TYR A 92 -3.85 -6.20 0.57
N PHE A 93 -4.84 -5.42 1.00
CA PHE A 93 -5.22 -4.17 0.38
C PHE A 93 -4.82 -3.01 1.29
N VAL A 94 -4.05 -2.07 0.73
CA VAL A 94 -3.59 -0.85 1.40
C VAL A 94 -4.25 0.34 0.73
N GLN A 95 -5.07 1.08 1.46
CA GLN A 95 -5.67 2.31 0.97
C GLN A 95 -5.06 3.50 1.71
N ILE A 96 -4.63 4.51 0.96
CA ILE A 96 -4.14 5.79 1.47
C ILE A 96 -5.15 6.87 1.09
N LYS A 97 -5.58 7.66 2.06
CA LYS A 97 -6.46 8.81 1.88
C LYS A 97 -5.71 10.09 2.12
N LEU A 98 -5.66 10.94 1.11
CA LEU A 98 -4.94 12.21 1.14
C LEU A 98 -5.96 13.35 1.19
N TYR A 99 -5.99 14.08 2.29
CA TYR A 99 -6.93 15.19 2.51
C TYR A 99 -6.24 16.52 2.26
N TYR A 100 -6.72 17.23 1.25
CA TYR A 100 -6.21 18.53 0.83
C TYR A 100 -7.16 19.66 1.27
N GLY A 101 -6.56 20.76 1.67
CA GLY A 101 -7.13 22.10 1.73
C GLY A 101 -6.25 23.01 0.89
N ASN A 102 -5.63 24.02 1.46
CA ASN A 102 -4.59 24.80 0.77
C ASN A 102 -3.28 24.01 0.60
N SER A 103 -3.13 22.92 1.32
CA SER A 103 -2.01 21.99 1.25
C SER A 103 -2.48 20.61 1.72
N LEU A 104 -1.66 19.58 1.54
CA LEU A 104 -1.89 18.26 2.12
C LEU A 104 -1.81 18.36 3.65
N HIS A 105 -2.94 18.21 4.34
CA HIS A 105 -3.02 18.45 5.79
C HIS A 105 -3.24 17.18 6.61
N THR A 106 -3.97 16.20 6.09
CA THR A 106 -4.22 14.94 6.82
C THR A 106 -4.00 13.76 5.87
N ILE A 107 -3.37 12.73 6.38
CA ILE A 107 -3.13 11.49 5.67
C ILE A 107 -3.71 10.36 6.49
N GLY A 108 -4.70 9.67 5.94
CA GLY A 108 -5.25 8.44 6.48
C GLY A 108 -4.70 7.24 5.75
N TRP A 109 -4.61 6.10 6.43
CA TRP A 109 -4.27 4.84 5.79
C TRP A 109 -4.94 3.66 6.48
N SER A 110 -5.19 2.62 5.71
CA SER A 110 -5.70 1.36 6.21
C SER A 110 -5.02 0.17 5.54
N VAL A 111 -4.92 -0.92 6.29
CA VAL A 111 -4.50 -2.24 5.80
C VAL A 111 -5.63 -3.21 6.03
N SER A 112 -6.06 -3.89 4.99
CA SER A 112 -7.12 -4.89 5.04
C SER A 112 -6.63 -6.23 4.51
N SER A 113 -7.13 -7.33 5.09
CA SER A 113 -6.93 -8.67 4.55
C SER A 113 -7.86 -8.89 3.37
N VAL A 114 -7.34 -9.21 2.21
CA VAL A 114 -8.15 -9.49 1.01
C VAL A 114 -8.97 -10.77 1.20
N ALA A 115 -8.37 -11.80 1.79
CA ALA A 115 -9.03 -13.09 2.02
C ALA A 115 -10.27 -12.99 2.93
N THR A 116 -10.29 -12.06 3.89
CA THR A 116 -11.40 -11.92 4.85
C THR A 116 -12.23 -10.67 4.64
N GLY A 117 -11.79 -9.73 3.80
CA GLY A 117 -12.39 -8.42 3.61
C GLY A 117 -12.33 -7.50 4.85
N LYS A 118 -11.59 -7.90 5.90
CA LYS A 118 -11.57 -7.17 7.18
C LYS A 118 -10.38 -6.21 7.25
N THR A 119 -10.63 -5.00 7.73
CA THR A 119 -9.58 -4.05 8.11
C THR A 119 -8.81 -4.58 9.31
N ILE A 120 -7.50 -4.71 9.17
CA ILE A 120 -6.57 -5.16 10.19
C ILE A 120 -6.13 -3.98 11.04
N LYS A 121 -5.83 -2.86 10.38
CA LYS A 121 -5.39 -1.63 11.01
C LYS A 121 -5.76 -0.43 10.16
N GLU A 122 -6.14 0.64 10.82
CA GLU A 122 -6.27 1.98 10.23
C GLU A 122 -5.62 3.00 11.17
N SER A 123 -5.15 4.10 10.60
CA SER A 123 -4.56 5.21 11.33
C SER A 123 -4.54 6.46 10.46
N SER A 124 -4.28 7.60 11.09
CA SER A 124 -4.09 8.86 10.39
C SER A 124 -3.07 9.73 11.12
N PHE A 125 -2.52 10.71 10.40
CA PHE A 125 -1.65 11.72 10.98
C PHE A 125 -1.75 13.03 10.20
N GLU A 126 -1.42 14.12 10.91
CA GLU A 126 -1.37 15.45 10.33
C GLU A 126 -0.09 15.65 9.51
N SER A 127 -0.23 16.38 8.42
CA SER A 127 0.87 16.82 7.56
C SER A 127 0.68 18.29 7.20
N SER A 128 1.77 18.98 6.89
CA SER A 128 1.76 20.36 6.41
C SER A 128 2.65 20.50 5.16
N VAL A 129 2.67 19.47 4.31
CA VAL A 129 3.46 19.46 3.08
C VAL A 129 2.87 20.48 2.11
N LYS A 130 3.69 21.43 1.67
CA LYS A 130 3.31 22.40 0.64
C LYS A 130 3.25 21.73 -0.72
N ALA A 131 2.44 22.26 -1.62
CA ALA A 131 2.34 21.76 -2.98
C ALA A 131 3.74 21.70 -3.64
N LEU A 132 4.01 20.57 -4.32
CA LEU A 132 5.28 20.28 -5.00
C LEU A 132 6.53 20.34 -4.11
N ASP A 133 6.38 20.20 -2.78
CA ASP A 133 7.51 19.99 -1.88
C ASP A 133 7.96 18.52 -1.92
N GLU A 134 8.74 18.16 -2.93
CA GLU A 134 9.20 16.77 -3.13
C GLU A 134 9.84 16.15 -1.89
N LYS A 135 10.61 16.91 -1.13
CA LYS A 135 11.23 16.41 0.11
C LYS A 135 10.18 16.10 1.17
N GLY A 136 9.16 16.96 1.31
CA GLY A 136 8.05 16.75 2.21
C GLY A 136 7.24 15.52 1.81
N LEU A 137 6.94 15.37 0.51
CA LEU A 137 6.20 14.22 -0.04
C LEU A 137 6.96 12.90 0.19
N LYS A 138 8.28 12.87 -0.05
CA LYS A 138 9.14 11.71 0.25
C LYS A 138 9.17 11.34 1.73
N ASN A 139 9.20 12.33 2.61
CA ASN A 139 9.14 12.08 4.05
C ASN A 139 7.80 11.45 4.47
N VAL A 140 6.69 11.92 3.91
CA VAL A 140 5.35 11.34 4.09
C VAL A 140 5.33 9.89 3.63
N SER A 141 5.79 9.62 2.40
CA SER A 141 5.82 8.27 1.83
C SER A 141 6.70 7.33 2.66
N SER A 142 7.88 7.77 3.08
CA SER A 142 8.79 6.98 3.93
C SER A 142 8.15 6.63 5.28
N LYS A 143 7.41 7.57 5.89
CA LYS A 143 6.66 7.33 7.12
C LYS A 143 5.57 6.28 6.91
N LEU A 144 4.77 6.41 5.86
CA LEU A 144 3.73 5.44 5.51
C LEU A 144 4.30 4.04 5.29
N ILE A 145 5.37 3.91 4.49
CA ILE A 145 6.05 2.63 4.23
C ILE A 145 6.51 2.01 5.56
N SER A 146 7.12 2.81 6.44
CA SER A 146 7.61 2.33 7.73
C SER A 146 6.49 1.83 8.64
N GLU A 147 5.40 2.59 8.77
CA GLU A 147 4.26 2.25 9.63
C GLU A 147 3.51 1.02 9.10
N ILE A 148 3.17 1.02 7.81
CA ILE A 148 2.43 -0.08 7.17
C ILE A 148 3.26 -1.37 7.15
N SER A 149 4.55 -1.29 6.83
CA SER A 149 5.43 -2.46 6.83
C SER A 149 5.56 -3.10 8.21
N LYS A 150 5.53 -2.33 9.31
CA LYS A 150 5.49 -2.87 10.66
C LYS A 150 4.24 -3.72 10.90
N ILE A 151 3.09 -3.24 10.44
CA ILE A 151 1.83 -3.99 10.54
C ILE A 151 1.90 -5.28 9.71
N LEU A 152 2.28 -5.17 8.43
CA LEU A 152 2.37 -6.31 7.52
C LEU A 152 3.36 -7.39 8.03
N LYS A 153 4.48 -6.99 8.64
CA LYS A 153 5.44 -7.93 9.24
C LYS A 153 4.91 -8.57 10.53
N SER A 154 4.03 -7.90 11.27
CA SER A 154 3.44 -8.45 12.51
C SER A 154 2.36 -9.49 12.26
N ILE A 155 1.79 -9.52 11.06
CA ILE A 155 0.77 -10.50 10.67
C ILE A 155 1.49 -11.82 10.37
N LYS A 156 1.25 -12.82 11.21
CA LYS A 156 1.74 -14.17 10.98
C LYS A 156 1.07 -14.75 9.73
N ALA A 157 1.87 -15.37 8.86
CA ALA A 157 1.38 -16.15 7.74
C ALA A 157 0.56 -17.33 8.22
#